data_864211d605dc790a3dcd8d4d0bc0ca18
#
_entry.id   864211d605dc790a3dcd8d4d0bc0ca18
#
_cell.length_a   1.000
_cell.length_b   1.000
_cell.length_c   1.000
_cell.angle_alpha   90.00
_cell.angle_beta   90.00
_cell.angle_gamma   90.00
#
_symmetry.space_group_name_H-M   'P 1'
#
loop_
_entity.id
_entity.type
_entity.pdbx_description
1 polymer ?
#
loop_
_entity_poly.entity_id
_entity_poly.type
_entity_poly.pdbx_seq_one_letter_code
_entity_poly.pdbx_strand_id
1 'polypeptide(L)'
;RLEMTRAVIGTDSRFKVSGIEAERVGPSYTVETARALKEDYPETTLFLIIGTDQFRQLDVWRNPEELLRLVELVVMDRGGQRGRDHVPRVRGAENAHFVPVRKIDISSTDVRVAVNDGQNVSALIPSAVEEIILREGLYRS
;
A
#
# COMPACT_ATOMS: atom_id res chain seq x y z
N ARG A 1 1.02 -6.66 11.82
CA ARG A 1 1.00 -6.39 10.37
C ARG A 1 2.38 -6.51 9.72
N LEU A 2 3.43 -5.91 10.27
CA LEU A 2 4.80 -6.03 9.74
C LEU A 2 5.27 -7.47 9.63
N GLU A 3 5.00 -8.31 10.63
CA GLU A 3 5.34 -9.73 10.60
C GLU A 3 4.64 -10.47 9.45
N MET A 4 3.34 -10.23 9.27
CA MET A 4 2.59 -10.80 8.13
C MET A 4 3.18 -10.37 6.78
N THR A 5 3.57 -9.09 6.65
CA THR A 5 4.22 -8.61 5.42
C THR A 5 5.58 -9.31 5.19
N ARG A 6 6.38 -9.49 6.25
CA ARG A 6 7.65 -10.24 6.16
C ARG A 6 7.41 -11.69 5.75
N ALA A 7 6.39 -12.34 6.31
CA ALA A 7 6.04 -13.72 5.98
C ALA A 7 5.62 -13.89 4.50
N VAL A 8 4.89 -12.92 3.94
CA VAL A 8 4.50 -12.95 2.52
C VAL A 8 5.69 -12.79 1.59
N ILE A 9 6.61 -11.87 1.91
CA ILE A 9 7.80 -11.63 1.09
C ILE A 9 8.76 -12.83 1.15
N GLY A 10 8.84 -13.50 2.30
CA GLY A 10 9.69 -14.64 2.50
C GLY A 10 11.17 -14.34 2.17
N THR A 11 11.74 -15.14 1.26
CA THR A 11 13.14 -15.03 0.82
C THR A 11 13.32 -14.27 -0.50
N ASP A 12 12.27 -13.65 -1.05
CA ASP A 12 12.37 -12.92 -2.32
C ASP A 12 13.18 -11.63 -2.13
N SER A 13 14.42 -11.64 -2.60
CA SER A 13 15.37 -10.54 -2.46
C SER A 13 14.99 -9.24 -3.18
N ARG A 14 13.97 -9.29 -4.06
CA ARG A 14 13.43 -8.10 -4.75
C ARG A 14 12.64 -7.21 -3.81
N PHE A 15 12.24 -7.70 -2.64
CA PHE A 15 11.43 -6.99 -1.66
C PHE A 15 12.18 -6.77 -0.35
N LYS A 16 11.90 -5.64 0.28
CA LYS A 16 12.38 -5.32 1.63
C LYS A 16 11.22 -4.74 2.43
N VAL A 17 10.98 -5.27 3.63
CA VAL A 17 10.01 -4.70 4.57
C VAL A 17 10.72 -3.64 5.41
N SER A 18 10.20 -2.43 5.39
CA SER A 18 10.66 -1.33 6.23
C SER A 18 9.70 -1.09 7.39
N GLY A 19 10.25 -0.88 8.59
CA GLY A 19 9.52 -0.47 9.78
C GLY A 19 9.43 1.04 9.97
N ILE A 20 9.97 1.83 9.04
CA ILE A 20 10.16 3.28 9.15
C ILE A 20 8.91 4.06 9.63
N GLU A 21 7.73 3.64 9.20
CA GLU A 21 6.48 4.25 9.63
C GLU A 21 5.98 3.73 10.98
N ALA A 22 6.26 2.46 11.31
CA ALA A 22 5.85 1.85 12.57
C ALA A 22 6.70 2.32 13.75
N GLU A 23 7.93 2.73 13.51
CA GLU A 23 8.88 3.24 14.51
C GLU A 23 8.69 4.75 14.78
N ARG A 24 7.93 5.43 13.93
CA ARG A 24 7.67 6.86 14.07
C ARG A 24 6.64 7.12 15.17
N VAL A 25 6.92 8.10 16.03
CA VAL A 25 5.96 8.56 17.04
C VAL A 25 4.91 9.47 16.39
N GLY A 26 3.64 9.15 16.58
CA GLY A 26 2.51 9.90 16.04
C GLY A 26 2.07 9.45 14.63
N PRO A 27 1.27 10.28 13.93
CA PRO A 27 0.80 9.96 12.59
C PRO A 27 1.95 9.88 11.58
N SER A 28 1.97 8.86 10.75
CA SER A 28 2.89 8.74 9.62
C SER A 28 2.27 9.30 8.35
N TYR A 29 2.95 10.25 7.73
CA TYR A 29 2.55 10.82 6.45
C TYR A 29 3.49 10.33 5.35
N THR A 30 2.93 9.97 4.20
CA THR A 30 3.68 9.42 3.06
C THR A 30 4.81 10.33 2.59
N VAL A 31 4.60 11.66 2.62
CA VAL A 31 5.63 12.64 2.25
C VAL A 31 6.87 12.56 3.16
N GLU A 32 6.69 12.30 4.45
CA GLU A 32 7.80 12.16 5.40
C GLU A 32 8.59 10.87 5.16
N THR A 33 7.88 9.81 4.81
CA THR A 33 8.49 8.54 4.41
C THR A 33 9.27 8.70 3.10
N ALA A 34 8.73 9.43 2.13
CA ALA A 34 9.41 9.71 0.88
C ALA A 34 10.68 10.56 1.09
N ARG A 35 10.66 11.57 1.99
CA ARG A 35 11.85 12.35 2.35
C ARG A 35 12.95 11.46 2.93
N ALA A 36 12.62 10.67 3.96
CA ALA A 36 13.58 9.78 4.60
C ALA A 36 14.19 8.78 3.60
N LEU A 37 13.38 8.21 2.71
CA LEU A 37 13.88 7.33 1.66
C LEU A 37 14.77 8.06 0.65
N LYS A 38 14.50 9.33 0.34
CA LYS A 38 15.36 10.15 -0.54
C LYS A 38 16.67 10.53 0.13
N GLU A 39 16.69 10.73 1.43
CA GLU A 39 17.92 10.94 2.21
C GLU A 39 18.79 9.69 2.20
N ASP A 40 18.18 8.51 2.39
CA ASP A 40 18.90 7.22 2.37
C ASP A 40 19.35 6.80 0.97
N TYR A 41 18.60 7.19 -0.07
CA TYR A 41 18.82 6.80 -1.47
C TYR A 41 18.73 8.01 -2.42
N PRO A 42 19.66 8.99 -2.35
CA PRO A 42 19.54 10.28 -3.05
C PRO A 42 19.50 10.14 -4.56
N GLU A 43 20.26 9.22 -5.12
CA GLU A 43 20.37 9.01 -6.58
C GLU A 43 19.28 8.09 -7.15
N THR A 44 18.42 7.53 -6.29
CA THR A 44 17.41 6.56 -6.73
C THR A 44 16.10 7.24 -7.10
N THR A 45 15.49 6.86 -8.21
CA THR A 45 14.11 7.23 -8.51
C THR A 45 13.16 6.43 -7.64
N LEU A 46 12.37 7.12 -6.83
CA LEU A 46 11.34 6.50 -5.99
C LEU A 46 10.02 6.44 -6.74
N PHE A 47 9.39 5.28 -6.75
CA PHE A 47 8.04 5.10 -7.27
C PHE A 47 7.06 4.86 -6.13
N LEU A 48 6.02 5.70 -6.03
CA LEU A 48 4.91 5.48 -5.10
C LEU A 48 3.78 4.77 -5.85
N ILE A 49 3.43 3.57 -5.41
CA ILE A 49 2.36 2.77 -6.01
C ILE A 49 1.10 2.90 -5.16
N ILE A 50 0.02 3.41 -5.75
CA ILE A 50 -1.29 3.56 -5.09
C ILE A 50 -2.43 3.06 -5.98
N GLY A 51 -3.58 2.81 -5.36
CA GLY A 51 -4.81 2.51 -6.10
C GLY A 51 -5.53 3.78 -6.57
N THR A 52 -6.44 3.63 -7.54
CA THR A 52 -7.25 4.72 -8.10
C THR A 52 -8.02 5.49 -7.03
N ASP A 53 -8.51 4.82 -5.98
CA ASP A 53 -9.27 5.48 -4.91
C ASP A 53 -8.39 6.44 -4.09
N GLN A 54 -7.14 6.06 -3.82
CA GLN A 54 -6.16 6.89 -3.15
C GLN A 54 -5.69 8.04 -4.05
N PHE A 55 -5.53 7.79 -5.34
CA PHE A 55 -5.19 8.82 -6.30
C PHE A 55 -6.23 9.95 -6.34
N ARG A 56 -7.53 9.60 -6.35
CA ARG A 56 -8.61 10.59 -6.33
C ARG A 56 -8.66 11.47 -5.10
N GLN A 57 -8.08 11.01 -3.99
CA GLN A 57 -8.02 11.71 -2.71
C GLN A 57 -6.64 12.35 -2.45
N LEU A 58 -5.78 12.43 -3.46
CA LEU A 58 -4.42 12.94 -3.29
C LEU A 58 -4.37 14.39 -2.82
N ASP A 59 -5.38 15.19 -3.16
CA ASP A 59 -5.53 16.59 -2.77
C ASP A 59 -5.73 16.81 -1.25
N VAL A 60 -6.21 15.80 -0.53
CA VAL A 60 -6.35 15.85 0.95
C VAL A 60 -5.16 15.26 1.69
N TRP A 61 -4.15 14.77 0.97
CA TRP A 61 -2.92 14.25 1.58
C TRP A 61 -2.05 15.39 2.13
N ARG A 62 -1.19 15.07 3.08
CA ARG A 62 -0.25 16.04 3.63
C ARG A 62 0.83 16.39 2.60
N ASN A 63 0.94 17.69 2.27
CA ASN A 63 1.92 18.23 1.32
C ASN A 63 2.02 17.43 0.00
N PRO A 64 0.92 17.25 -0.74
CA PRO A 64 0.89 16.34 -1.89
C PRO A 64 1.79 16.80 -3.03
N GLU A 65 1.92 18.11 -3.26
CA GLU A 65 2.83 18.64 -4.29
C GLU A 65 4.31 18.39 -3.96
N GLU A 66 4.67 18.42 -2.67
CA GLU A 66 6.02 18.06 -2.26
C GLU A 66 6.26 16.57 -2.45
N LEU A 67 5.30 15.73 -2.10
CA LEU A 67 5.36 14.30 -2.32
C LEU A 67 5.63 13.99 -3.80
N LEU A 68 4.89 14.63 -4.72
CA LEU A 68 5.04 14.43 -6.16
C LEU A 68 6.35 15.00 -6.75
N ARG A 69 7.09 15.82 -6.00
CA ARG A 69 8.48 16.18 -6.36
C ARG A 69 9.50 15.14 -5.92
N LEU A 70 9.18 14.34 -4.91
CA LEU A 70 10.07 13.32 -4.35
C LEU A 70 9.92 11.97 -5.02
N VAL A 71 8.74 11.67 -5.59
CA VAL A 71 8.42 10.36 -6.14
C VAL A 71 7.76 10.47 -7.51
N GLU A 72 7.91 9.43 -8.32
CA GLU A 72 7.06 9.19 -9.48
C GLU A 72 5.84 8.39 -9.04
N LEU A 73 4.65 8.82 -9.47
CA LEU A 73 3.40 8.21 -9.05
C LEU A 73 2.95 7.14 -10.03
N VAL A 74 2.72 5.93 -9.51
CA VAL A 74 2.15 4.80 -10.26
C VAL A 74 0.76 4.49 -9.71
N VAL A 75 -0.25 4.58 -10.56
CA VAL A 75 -1.64 4.32 -10.20
C VAL A 75 -2.08 2.97 -10.74
N MET A 76 -2.39 2.05 -9.83
CA MET A 76 -2.98 0.76 -10.19
C MET A 76 -4.47 0.95 -10.53
N ASP A 77 -4.80 0.80 -11.81
CA ASP A 77 -6.18 0.93 -12.30
C ASP A 77 -6.86 -0.44 -12.38
N ARG A 78 -7.82 -0.66 -11.48
CA ARG A 78 -8.59 -1.91 -11.36
C ARG A 78 -9.83 -1.95 -12.25
N GLY A 79 -10.16 -0.88 -12.96
CA GLY A 79 -11.43 -0.74 -13.66
C GLY A 79 -11.36 -0.15 -15.06
N GLY A 80 -10.16 -0.09 -15.67
CA GLY A 80 -9.98 0.51 -16.98
C GLY A 80 -10.04 2.05 -16.94
N GLN A 81 -10.44 2.72 -18.01
CA GLN A 81 -10.29 4.17 -18.23
C GLN A 81 -10.75 5.13 -17.11
N ARG A 82 -11.57 4.67 -16.15
CA ARG A 82 -12.12 5.52 -15.08
C ARG A 82 -11.09 6.15 -14.14
N GLY A 83 -9.87 5.60 -14.06
CA GLY A 83 -8.79 6.17 -13.25
C GLY A 83 -8.28 7.50 -13.81
N ARG A 84 -8.28 7.64 -15.12
CA ARG A 84 -7.80 8.82 -15.85
C ARG A 84 -8.83 9.95 -15.95
N ASP A 85 -10.11 9.65 -15.74
CA ASP A 85 -11.19 10.62 -15.90
C ASP A 85 -11.24 11.67 -14.78
N HIS A 86 -10.52 11.44 -13.68
CA HIS A 86 -10.46 12.38 -12.56
C HIS A 86 -9.05 12.51 -12.04
N VAL A 87 -8.31 13.45 -12.60
CA VAL A 87 -6.99 13.86 -12.07
C VAL A 87 -7.22 14.86 -10.93
N PRO A 88 -6.70 14.63 -9.73
CA PRO A 88 -6.84 15.55 -8.61
C PRO A 88 -6.14 16.88 -8.93
N ARG A 89 -6.62 17.97 -8.31
CA ARG A 89 -6.05 19.31 -8.49
C ARG A 89 -4.78 19.50 -7.67
N VAL A 90 -3.80 18.66 -7.93
CA VAL A 90 -2.47 18.68 -7.31
C VAL A 90 -1.45 18.78 -8.41
N ARG A 91 -0.59 19.78 -8.36
CA ARG A 91 0.45 19.98 -9.37
C ARG A 91 1.39 18.78 -9.42
N GLY A 92 1.55 18.19 -10.60
CA GLY A 92 2.35 16.97 -10.82
C GLY A 92 1.50 15.70 -10.90
N ALA A 93 0.23 15.72 -10.47
CA ALA A 93 -0.65 14.55 -10.55
C ALA A 93 -0.94 14.13 -12.00
N GLU A 94 -0.87 15.07 -12.94
CA GLU A 94 -1.01 14.84 -14.38
C GLU A 94 0.07 13.93 -14.95
N ASN A 95 1.22 13.80 -14.29
CA ASN A 95 2.34 12.95 -14.71
C ASN A 95 2.22 11.51 -14.20
N ALA A 96 1.14 11.15 -13.50
CA ALA A 96 0.98 9.81 -12.94
C ALA A 96 0.96 8.72 -14.02
N HIS A 97 1.66 7.63 -13.78
CA HIS A 97 1.69 6.44 -14.63
C HIS A 97 0.54 5.51 -14.28
N PHE A 98 -0.41 5.32 -15.18
CA PHE A 98 -1.54 4.40 -14.97
C PHE A 98 -1.21 3.01 -15.49
N VAL A 99 -1.26 2.02 -14.59
CA VAL A 99 -1.01 0.62 -14.92
C VAL A 99 -2.30 -0.18 -14.74
N PRO A 100 -2.83 -0.79 -15.80
CA PRO A 100 -4.00 -1.66 -15.68
C PRO A 100 -3.63 -2.91 -14.88
N VAL A 101 -4.42 -3.22 -13.86
CA VAL A 101 -4.22 -4.41 -13.03
C VAL A 101 -5.48 -5.24 -12.96
N ARG A 102 -5.31 -6.56 -12.86
CA ARG A 102 -6.44 -7.46 -12.66
C ARG A 102 -7.11 -7.15 -11.32
N LYS A 103 -8.43 -7.00 -11.34
CA LYS A 103 -9.21 -6.87 -10.12
C LYS A 103 -9.19 -8.20 -9.36
N ILE A 104 -8.82 -8.15 -8.09
CA ILE A 104 -8.93 -9.25 -7.14
C ILE A 104 -10.03 -8.87 -6.16
N ASP A 105 -11.13 -9.61 -6.16
CA ASP A 105 -12.29 -9.34 -5.32
C ASP A 105 -12.13 -9.97 -3.92
N ILE A 106 -11.04 -9.60 -3.24
CA ILE A 106 -10.74 -9.97 -1.85
C ILE A 106 -10.33 -8.70 -1.12
N SER A 107 -11.00 -8.40 -0.02
CA SER A 107 -10.63 -7.29 0.85
C SER A 107 -10.10 -7.78 2.20
N SER A 108 -9.31 -6.96 2.87
CA SER A 108 -8.88 -7.25 4.25
C SER A 108 -10.06 -7.33 5.22
N THR A 109 -11.18 -6.69 4.90
CA THR A 109 -12.42 -6.79 5.70
C THR A 109 -13.03 -8.18 5.55
N ASP A 110 -13.13 -8.70 4.33
CA ASP A 110 -13.67 -10.06 4.09
C ASP A 110 -12.86 -11.12 4.84
N VAL A 111 -11.52 -11.00 4.79
CA VAL A 111 -10.63 -11.90 5.53
C VAL A 111 -10.89 -11.84 7.04
N ARG A 112 -10.97 -10.63 7.61
CA ARG A 112 -11.21 -10.47 9.06
C ARG A 112 -12.57 -11.01 9.49
N VAL A 113 -13.61 -10.78 8.69
CA VAL A 113 -14.95 -11.32 8.95
C VAL A 113 -14.92 -12.85 8.89
N ALA A 114 -14.33 -13.43 7.84
CA ALA A 114 -14.23 -14.87 7.70
C ALA A 114 -13.48 -15.53 8.88
N VAL A 115 -12.37 -14.91 9.35
CA VAL A 115 -11.65 -15.40 10.54
C VAL A 115 -12.51 -15.31 11.81
N ASN A 116 -13.22 -14.19 12.02
CA ASN A 116 -14.10 -14.01 13.16
C ASN A 116 -15.22 -15.06 13.19
N ASP A 117 -15.75 -15.39 12.03
CA ASP A 117 -16.83 -16.38 11.85
C ASP A 117 -16.31 -17.83 11.84
N GLY A 118 -15.02 -18.05 12.06
CA GLY A 118 -14.41 -19.38 12.07
C GLY A 118 -14.34 -20.06 10.69
N GLN A 119 -14.47 -19.29 9.61
CA GLN A 119 -14.41 -19.81 8.24
C GLN A 119 -12.97 -20.07 7.80
N ASN A 120 -12.79 -20.99 6.85
CA ASN A 120 -11.50 -21.26 6.26
C ASN A 120 -11.07 -20.11 5.33
N VAL A 121 -9.88 -19.56 5.56
CA VAL A 121 -9.31 -18.44 4.81
C VAL A 121 -8.10 -18.84 3.94
N SER A 122 -7.74 -20.10 3.90
CA SER A 122 -6.56 -20.60 3.17
C SER A 122 -6.59 -20.31 1.66
N ALA A 123 -7.78 -20.14 1.07
CA ALA A 123 -7.95 -19.73 -0.32
C ALA A 123 -7.86 -18.21 -0.53
N LEU A 124 -7.91 -17.42 0.54
CA LEU A 124 -7.93 -15.95 0.50
C LEU A 124 -6.57 -15.32 0.81
N ILE A 125 -5.75 -16.00 1.60
CA ILE A 125 -4.47 -15.48 2.09
C ILE A 125 -3.38 -16.57 2.03
N PRO A 126 -2.08 -16.19 1.94
CA PRO A 126 -0.98 -17.13 2.05
C PRO A 126 -0.96 -17.87 3.39
N SER A 127 -0.57 -19.15 3.37
CA SER A 127 -0.52 -20.00 4.57
C SER A 127 0.32 -19.39 5.70
N ALA A 128 1.45 -18.77 5.38
CA ALA A 128 2.30 -18.11 6.37
C ALA A 128 1.59 -16.95 7.11
N VAL A 129 0.63 -16.27 6.47
CA VAL A 129 -0.21 -15.25 7.11
C VAL A 129 -1.29 -15.88 7.97
N GLU A 130 -1.92 -16.96 7.49
CA GLU A 130 -2.91 -17.73 8.23
C GLU A 130 -2.33 -18.28 9.53
N GLU A 131 -1.12 -18.84 9.49
CA GLU A 131 -0.40 -19.32 10.68
C GLU A 131 -0.19 -18.22 11.72
N ILE A 132 0.18 -17.00 11.31
CA ILE A 132 0.33 -15.86 12.22
C ILE A 132 -1.01 -15.47 12.84
N ILE A 133 -2.08 -15.41 12.05
CA ILE A 133 -3.43 -15.07 12.52
C ILE A 133 -3.88 -16.07 13.59
N LEU A 134 -3.66 -17.36 13.34
CA LEU A 134 -4.04 -18.43 14.25
C LEU A 134 -3.20 -18.41 15.54
N ARG A 135 -1.88 -18.31 15.41
CA ARG A 135 -0.95 -18.29 16.55
C ARG A 135 -1.19 -17.11 17.47
N GLU A 136 -1.42 -15.92 16.92
CA GLU A 136 -1.63 -14.69 17.70
C GLU A 136 -3.12 -14.48 18.08
N GLY A 137 -4.03 -15.37 17.67
CA GLY A 137 -5.46 -15.24 17.95
C GLY A 137 -6.10 -13.98 17.37
N LEU A 138 -5.57 -13.48 16.23
CA LEU A 138 -6.01 -12.20 15.65
C LEU A 138 -7.41 -12.32 15.05
N TYR A 139 -8.17 -11.22 15.15
CA TYR A 139 -9.51 -11.05 14.53
C TYR A 139 -10.61 -11.99 15.07
N ARG A 140 -10.40 -12.60 16.22
CA ARG A 140 -11.40 -13.39 16.95
C ARG A 140 -11.97 -12.54 18.07
N SER A 141 -13.29 -12.40 18.12
CA SER A 141 -14.04 -11.72 19.20
C SER A 141 -14.31 -12.67 20.35
#